data_429799f158f84165a38dc38d0c197d2f
#
_entry.id   429799f158f84165a38dc38d0c197d2f
#
_cell.length_a   1.000
_cell.length_b   1.000
_cell.length_c   1.000
_cell.angle_alpha   90.00
_cell.angle_beta   90.00
_cell.angle_gamma   90.00
#
_symmetry.space_group_name_H-M   'P 1'
#
loop_
_entity.id
_entity.type
_entity.pdbx_description
1 polymer ?
#
loop_
_entity_poly.entity_id
_entity_poly.type
_entity_poly.pdbx_seq_one_letter_code
_entity_poly.pdbx_strand_id
1 'polypeptide(L)'
;MDKRFDWFPVFNNDSFTPLVDELVDSSIVMLNRSDQGGSKEKREQALTQIARHILCALFITHQQTGMHKHPLSVSIPLHKRHYSLGDINKISYVYPNKVEVVFKALVALNWIEAVKGKYSSSYKMSVTVMTVQDVLAIKFAALNIHWLEQVPLPLAKLVEVRDKDIETKQASLIPLDSLPEQTLLHDYQQNLHTINAHLVQQCIHLDVTDEQLAQVLIRKGINEQTQAAYEHFIDMSMVQLRRIFAKGRLDRGGRFYGGWWQGVSGEHRPVIRINNKKTIEVDYSGIAINIIYALKKTRLDPNKDVYDIGLPNWQGKNDKRRPMIKKAFNAFINDEKGNYHLSGAAIKVLGCNTQALKDKIIQTHPVMSDVFATDIGLQAQYLDSCVAEDVMLSLLKLGITCLPIHDSFIVTVSHYSILEKQMHESYQKVMGAPIVLKDEVIKSHRTLTTKNKDMASRPLDSDILSNEDLLKEYEYRQQRNLMQNYFKSYKDTFNDNNRCTSYKT
;
A
#
# COMPACT_ATOMS: atom_id res chain seq x y z
N MET A 1 -10.88 11.37 -11.22
CA MET A 1 -10.72 10.26 -10.24
C MET A 1 -10.43 10.88 -8.89
N ASP A 2 -11.05 10.42 -7.82
CA ASP A 2 -10.88 11.00 -6.49
C ASP A 2 -10.00 10.11 -5.60
N LYS A 3 -8.96 10.71 -5.06
CA LYS A 3 -8.07 10.11 -4.07
C LYS A 3 -8.70 10.27 -2.69
N ARG A 4 -8.70 9.20 -1.89
CA ARG A 4 -9.11 9.29 -0.50
C ARG A 4 -8.15 10.20 0.26
N PHE A 5 -8.70 11.16 1.04
CA PHE A 5 -7.90 11.97 1.93
C PHE A 5 -7.22 11.09 2.99
N ASP A 6 -5.92 11.18 3.08
CA ASP A 6 -5.12 10.63 4.16
C ASP A 6 -4.49 11.80 4.92
N TRP A 7 -4.52 11.76 6.24
CA TRP A 7 -3.85 12.73 7.09
C TRP A 7 -2.33 12.68 6.95
N PHE A 8 -1.82 11.63 6.34
CA PHE A 8 -0.42 11.42 6.01
C PHE A 8 -0.30 11.00 4.54
N PRO A 9 0.72 11.38 3.84
CA PRO A 9 1.98 12.00 4.25
C PRO A 9 1.90 13.50 4.57
N VAL A 10 2.89 14.00 5.32
CA VAL A 10 3.04 15.42 5.69
C VAL A 10 4.44 15.87 5.29
N PHE A 11 4.54 17.13 4.85
CA PHE A 11 5.81 17.81 4.65
C PHE A 11 6.09 18.74 5.83
N ASN A 12 7.26 18.62 6.41
CA ASN A 12 7.74 19.56 7.43
C ASN A 12 8.77 20.52 6.83
N ASN A 13 8.39 21.16 5.73
CA ASN A 13 9.24 22.10 5.02
C ASN A 13 8.73 23.53 5.28
N ASP A 14 9.63 24.43 5.61
CA ASP A 14 9.33 25.82 5.93
C ASP A 14 8.69 26.56 4.76
N SER A 15 8.97 26.15 3.51
CA SER A 15 8.32 26.69 2.31
C SER A 15 6.79 26.52 2.31
N PHE A 16 6.26 25.56 3.04
CA PHE A 16 4.80 25.35 3.20
C PHE A 16 4.18 26.33 4.21
N THR A 17 4.99 26.89 5.12
CA THR A 17 4.49 27.69 6.24
C THR A 17 3.68 28.90 5.77
N PRO A 18 4.11 29.71 4.78
CA PRO A 18 3.31 30.85 4.33
C PRO A 18 1.90 30.48 3.82
N LEU A 19 1.79 29.33 3.11
CA LEU A 19 0.49 28.84 2.65
C LEU A 19 -0.40 28.36 3.80
N VAL A 20 0.20 27.71 4.78
CA VAL A 20 -0.51 27.28 5.99
C VAL A 20 -1.03 28.48 6.77
N ASP A 21 -0.19 29.50 6.97
CA ASP A 21 -0.53 30.71 7.72
C ASP A 21 -1.68 31.48 7.03
N GLU A 22 -1.61 31.69 5.71
CA GLU A 22 -2.68 32.33 4.93
C GLU A 22 -4.02 31.58 5.05
N LEU A 23 -3.98 30.23 5.02
CA LEU A 23 -5.18 29.41 5.19
C LEU A 23 -5.70 29.46 6.63
N VAL A 24 -4.81 29.50 7.63
CA VAL A 24 -5.18 29.62 9.05
C VAL A 24 -5.81 30.96 9.33
N ASP A 25 -5.24 32.07 8.85
CA ASP A 25 -5.79 33.42 9.00
C ASP A 25 -7.19 33.50 8.40
N SER A 26 -7.39 32.99 7.19
CA SER A 26 -8.71 32.91 6.57
C SER A 26 -9.67 32.03 7.39
N SER A 27 -9.17 30.93 7.97
CA SER A 27 -9.96 30.02 8.80
C SER A 27 -10.41 30.68 10.11
N ILE A 28 -9.56 31.49 10.74
CA ILE A 28 -9.86 32.20 11.99
C ILE A 28 -11.04 33.17 11.78
N VAL A 29 -11.07 33.86 10.65
CA VAL A 29 -12.20 34.79 10.29
C VAL A 29 -13.52 34.03 10.17
N MET A 30 -13.48 32.75 9.82
CA MET A 30 -14.68 31.93 9.61
C MET A 30 -15.16 31.19 10.87
N LEU A 31 -14.48 31.34 12.01
CA LEU A 31 -14.86 30.67 13.26
C LEU A 31 -16.18 31.26 13.79
N ASN A 32 -17.17 30.41 14.01
CA ASN A 32 -18.42 30.78 14.70
C ASN A 32 -18.21 30.76 16.24
N ARG A 33 -19.17 31.33 17.00
CA ARG A 33 -19.14 31.30 18.47
C ARG A 33 -19.02 29.90 19.05
N SER A 34 -19.68 28.90 18.43
CA SER A 34 -19.62 27.50 18.84
C SER A 34 -18.24 26.84 18.63
N ASP A 35 -17.42 27.42 17.74
CA ASP A 35 -16.11 26.89 17.40
C ASP A 35 -14.99 27.51 18.25
N GLN A 36 -15.31 28.47 19.10
CA GLN A 36 -14.35 29.21 19.94
C GLN A 36 -13.99 28.52 21.26
N GLY A 37 -14.42 27.29 21.50
CA GLY A 37 -14.05 26.53 22.70
C GLY A 37 -12.54 26.30 22.82
N GLY A 38 -12.01 26.36 24.06
CA GLY A 38 -10.58 26.22 24.37
C GLY A 38 -9.78 27.51 24.29
N SER A 39 -8.50 27.48 24.64
CA SER A 39 -7.62 28.67 24.52
C SER A 39 -7.37 29.03 23.05
N LYS A 40 -7.04 30.32 22.80
CA LYS A 40 -6.70 30.83 21.47
C LYS A 40 -5.57 30.01 20.85
N GLU A 41 -4.50 29.76 21.60
CA GLU A 41 -3.34 29.00 21.17
C GLU A 41 -3.68 27.56 20.73
N LYS A 42 -4.49 26.85 21.52
CA LYS A 42 -4.94 25.49 21.15
C LYS A 42 -5.78 25.47 19.88
N ARG A 43 -6.60 26.50 19.66
CA ARG A 43 -7.39 26.61 18.43
C ARG A 43 -6.51 26.85 17.21
N GLU A 44 -5.61 27.82 17.30
CA GLU A 44 -4.66 28.14 16.22
C GLU A 44 -3.78 26.93 15.90
N GLN A 45 -3.24 26.27 16.90
CA GLN A 45 -2.47 25.05 16.72
C GLN A 45 -3.26 23.95 15.99
N ALA A 46 -4.53 23.75 16.36
CA ALA A 46 -5.39 22.76 15.69
C ALA A 46 -5.68 23.15 14.23
N LEU A 47 -5.94 24.43 13.94
CA LEU A 47 -6.17 24.91 12.58
C LEU A 47 -4.90 24.77 11.73
N THR A 48 -3.74 25.14 12.27
CA THR A 48 -2.44 25.01 11.60
C THR A 48 -2.16 23.57 11.19
N GLN A 49 -2.39 22.63 12.08
CA GLN A 49 -2.17 21.21 11.79
C GLN A 49 -3.15 20.70 10.73
N ILE A 50 -4.44 21.01 10.85
CA ILE A 50 -5.46 20.61 9.87
C ILE A 50 -5.17 21.23 8.52
N ALA A 51 -4.86 22.54 8.46
CA ALA A 51 -4.51 23.24 7.22
C ALA A 51 -3.30 22.61 6.55
N ARG A 52 -2.23 22.31 7.30
CA ARG A 52 -1.04 21.65 6.78
C ARG A 52 -1.35 20.28 6.17
N HIS A 53 -2.11 19.44 6.85
CA HIS A 53 -2.48 18.11 6.32
C HIS A 53 -3.32 18.20 5.05
N ILE A 54 -4.30 19.07 5.01
CA ILE A 54 -5.16 19.24 3.83
C ILE A 54 -4.35 19.79 2.65
N LEU A 55 -3.51 20.80 2.88
CA LEU A 55 -2.64 21.36 1.84
C LEU A 55 -1.64 20.33 1.32
N CYS A 56 -1.04 19.51 2.18
CA CYS A 56 -0.15 18.44 1.76
C CYS A 56 -0.87 17.41 0.87
N ALA A 57 -2.07 17.00 1.24
CA ALA A 57 -2.87 16.08 0.43
C ALA A 57 -3.25 16.69 -0.93
N LEU A 58 -3.65 17.96 -0.96
CA LEU A 58 -3.95 18.68 -2.20
C LEU A 58 -2.71 18.85 -3.07
N PHE A 59 -1.57 19.21 -2.48
CA PHE A 59 -0.29 19.36 -3.17
C PHE A 59 0.15 18.05 -3.84
N ILE A 60 0.20 16.94 -3.09
CA ILE A 60 0.55 15.63 -3.62
C ILE A 60 -0.38 15.23 -4.78
N THR A 61 -1.68 15.44 -4.59
CA THR A 61 -2.67 15.06 -5.59
C THR A 61 -2.55 15.93 -6.84
N HIS A 62 -2.29 17.23 -6.67
CA HIS A 62 -2.05 18.15 -7.79
C HIS A 62 -0.78 17.78 -8.57
N GLN A 63 0.31 17.48 -7.88
CA GLN A 63 1.57 17.03 -8.50
C GLN A 63 1.38 15.72 -9.30
N GLN A 64 0.57 14.81 -8.78
CA GLN A 64 0.27 13.54 -9.45
C GLN A 64 -0.73 13.70 -10.61
N THR A 65 -1.50 14.78 -10.67
CA THR A 65 -2.42 15.07 -11.78
C THR A 65 -1.68 15.08 -13.12
N GLY A 66 -0.45 15.59 -13.17
CA GLY A 66 0.38 15.57 -14.39
C GLY A 66 0.74 14.18 -14.93
N MET A 67 0.48 13.11 -14.14
CA MET A 67 0.66 11.71 -14.56
C MET A 67 -0.63 11.10 -15.13
N HIS A 68 -1.72 11.85 -15.20
CA HIS A 68 -3.04 11.36 -15.59
C HIS A 68 -3.69 12.21 -16.68
N LYS A 69 -4.53 11.56 -17.51
CA LYS A 69 -5.33 12.25 -18.53
C LYS A 69 -6.42 13.17 -17.93
N HIS A 70 -6.78 12.95 -16.67
CA HIS A 70 -7.83 13.72 -15.99
C HIS A 70 -7.30 14.24 -14.65
N PRO A 71 -7.73 15.45 -14.23
CA PRO A 71 -7.37 15.98 -12.92
C PRO A 71 -7.71 15.00 -11.80
N LEU A 72 -6.79 14.83 -10.88
CA LEU A 72 -7.04 14.09 -9.65
C LEU A 72 -7.65 15.04 -8.61
N SER A 73 -8.54 14.51 -7.80
CA SER A 73 -9.24 15.24 -6.75
C SER A 73 -9.04 14.53 -5.41
N VAL A 74 -9.19 15.24 -4.31
CA VAL A 74 -9.14 14.70 -2.95
C VAL A 74 -10.55 14.54 -2.41
N SER A 75 -10.93 13.35 -1.97
CA SER A 75 -12.20 13.07 -1.30
C SER A 75 -12.06 13.16 0.21
N ILE A 76 -12.74 14.10 0.86
CA ILE A 76 -12.73 14.28 2.31
C ILE A 76 -14.15 14.17 2.88
N PRO A 77 -14.38 13.38 3.95
CA PRO A 77 -15.62 13.40 4.68
C PRO A 77 -15.67 14.62 5.61
N LEU A 78 -16.65 15.50 5.44
CA LEU A 78 -16.85 16.66 6.33
C LEU A 78 -17.81 16.37 7.49
N HIS A 79 -18.46 15.20 7.51
CA HIS A 79 -19.43 14.87 8.53
C HIS A 79 -18.77 14.52 9.87
N LYS A 80 -19.23 15.15 10.95
CA LYS A 80 -18.67 14.97 12.32
C LYS A 80 -18.55 13.51 12.76
N ARG A 81 -19.54 12.66 12.42
CA ARG A 81 -19.52 11.22 12.78
C ARG A 81 -18.32 10.46 12.24
N HIS A 82 -17.74 10.90 11.11
CA HIS A 82 -16.58 10.22 10.56
C HIS A 82 -15.36 10.32 11.48
N TYR A 83 -15.23 11.42 12.21
CA TYR A 83 -14.12 11.70 13.12
C TYR A 83 -14.41 11.31 14.57
N SER A 84 -15.69 11.02 14.90
CA SER A 84 -16.13 10.62 16.22
C SER A 84 -16.22 9.09 16.41
N LEU A 85 -16.25 8.33 15.32
CA LEU A 85 -16.26 6.87 15.34
C LEU A 85 -14.83 6.36 15.58
N GLY A 86 -14.44 6.36 16.85
CA GLY A 86 -13.30 5.65 17.42
C GLY A 86 -11.99 5.78 16.64
N ASP A 87 -11.05 6.43 17.19
CA ASP A 87 -9.59 6.26 17.10
C ASP A 87 -8.85 6.06 15.77
N ILE A 88 -9.54 5.98 14.63
CA ILE A 88 -8.85 5.98 13.32
C ILE A 88 -7.91 7.17 13.23
N ASN A 89 -8.22 8.24 13.97
CA ASN A 89 -7.49 9.48 13.98
C ASN A 89 -7.46 10.08 15.39
N LYS A 90 -6.95 9.38 16.37
CA LYS A 90 -6.36 10.07 17.53
C LYS A 90 -5.10 10.82 17.10
N ILE A 91 -5.29 11.63 16.11
CA ILE A 91 -4.57 12.86 15.99
C ILE A 91 -5.22 13.71 17.05
N SER A 92 -4.56 13.92 18.17
CA SER A 92 -5.07 14.62 19.37
C SER A 92 -5.62 16.03 19.10
N TYR A 93 -5.58 16.47 17.87
CA TYR A 93 -5.95 17.80 17.40
C TYR A 93 -7.04 17.81 16.29
N VAL A 94 -7.56 16.67 15.82
CA VAL A 94 -8.63 16.67 14.83
C VAL A 94 -9.97 16.92 15.52
N TYR A 95 -10.37 18.18 15.49
CA TYR A 95 -11.71 18.60 15.86
C TYR A 95 -12.57 18.65 14.59
N PRO A 96 -13.61 17.82 14.44
CA PRO A 96 -14.40 17.69 13.20
C PRO A 96 -14.95 19.03 12.68
N ASN A 97 -15.40 19.91 13.60
CA ASN A 97 -15.88 21.25 13.26
C ASN A 97 -14.77 22.13 12.66
N LYS A 98 -13.52 21.98 13.07
CA LYS A 98 -12.40 22.75 12.52
C LYS A 98 -11.98 22.31 11.12
N VAL A 99 -12.16 21.04 10.78
CA VAL A 99 -11.97 20.56 9.39
C VAL A 99 -12.93 21.27 8.44
N GLU A 100 -14.20 21.43 8.85
CA GLU A 100 -15.18 22.18 8.07
C GLU A 100 -14.84 23.67 7.94
N VAL A 101 -14.28 24.29 8.97
CA VAL A 101 -13.82 25.68 8.94
C VAL A 101 -12.69 25.85 7.93
N VAL A 102 -11.66 25.02 7.98
CA VAL A 102 -10.54 25.05 7.02
C VAL A 102 -11.03 24.79 5.59
N PHE A 103 -11.97 23.86 5.41
CA PHE A 103 -12.59 23.61 4.12
C PHE A 103 -13.32 24.88 3.58
N LYS A 104 -14.09 25.57 4.41
CA LYS A 104 -14.77 26.82 4.01
C LYS A 104 -13.78 27.92 3.63
N ALA A 105 -12.66 28.02 4.35
CA ALA A 105 -11.58 28.95 4.02
C ALA A 105 -10.95 28.66 2.65
N LEU A 106 -10.68 27.38 2.34
CA LEU A 106 -10.17 26.98 1.02
C LEU A 106 -11.11 27.40 -0.12
N VAL A 107 -12.42 27.24 0.07
CA VAL A 107 -13.43 27.67 -0.92
C VAL A 107 -13.48 29.19 -1.05
N ALA A 108 -13.43 29.92 0.07
CA ALA A 108 -13.47 31.37 0.07
C ALA A 108 -12.22 32.03 -0.57
N LEU A 109 -11.06 31.41 -0.40
CA LEU A 109 -9.82 31.80 -1.06
C LEU A 109 -9.79 31.44 -2.56
N ASN A 110 -10.82 30.77 -3.07
CA ASN A 110 -10.86 30.20 -4.42
C ASN A 110 -9.67 29.28 -4.70
N TRP A 111 -9.23 28.55 -3.69
CA TRP A 111 -8.11 27.60 -3.80
C TRP A 111 -8.54 26.23 -4.30
N ILE A 112 -9.81 25.89 -4.08
CA ILE A 112 -10.40 24.62 -4.51
C ILE A 112 -11.78 24.84 -5.14
N GLU A 113 -12.09 24.00 -6.12
CA GLU A 113 -13.47 23.65 -6.49
C GLU A 113 -13.94 22.48 -5.63
N ALA A 114 -15.17 22.54 -5.14
CA ALA A 114 -15.69 21.52 -4.25
C ALA A 114 -17.06 21.01 -4.68
N VAL A 115 -17.19 19.68 -4.82
CA VAL A 115 -18.45 18.99 -5.08
C VAL A 115 -18.85 18.21 -3.83
N LYS A 116 -19.95 18.61 -3.18
CA LYS A 116 -20.50 17.96 -1.99
C LYS A 116 -21.43 16.80 -2.36
N GLY A 117 -21.54 15.83 -1.47
CA GLY A 117 -22.51 14.74 -1.56
C GLY A 117 -22.18 13.64 -2.59
N LYS A 118 -20.98 13.63 -3.14
CA LYS A 118 -20.54 12.56 -4.03
C LYS A 118 -20.33 11.27 -3.23
N TYR A 119 -20.96 10.18 -3.66
CA TYR A 119 -20.72 8.89 -3.01
C TYR A 119 -19.31 8.39 -3.31
N SER A 120 -18.58 8.01 -2.28
CA SER A 120 -17.26 7.40 -2.39
C SER A 120 -17.32 5.93 -1.99
N SER A 121 -16.92 5.04 -2.91
CA SER A 121 -16.82 3.61 -2.63
C SER A 121 -15.75 3.30 -1.56
N SER A 122 -14.70 4.11 -1.49
CA SER A 122 -13.63 3.98 -0.50
C SER A 122 -14.10 4.31 0.92
N TYR A 123 -14.99 5.29 1.06
CA TYR A 123 -15.56 5.68 2.35
C TYR A 123 -16.91 5.01 2.64
N LYS A 124 -17.57 4.42 1.62
CA LYS A 124 -18.94 3.89 1.71
C LYS A 124 -19.97 4.92 2.25
N MET A 125 -19.77 6.19 1.93
CA MET A 125 -20.61 7.31 2.33
C MET A 125 -20.45 8.48 1.36
N SER A 126 -21.32 9.47 1.50
CA SER A 126 -21.19 10.74 0.76
C SER A 126 -20.06 11.58 1.33
N VAL A 127 -19.19 12.04 0.45
CA VAL A 127 -18.00 12.86 0.78
C VAL A 127 -18.03 14.16 -0.01
N THR A 128 -17.15 15.08 0.35
CA THR A 128 -16.84 16.25 -0.45
C THR A 128 -15.59 15.98 -1.27
N VAL A 129 -15.66 16.24 -2.57
CA VAL A 129 -14.53 16.10 -3.50
C VAL A 129 -13.97 17.48 -3.74
N MET A 130 -12.66 17.66 -3.54
CA MET A 130 -11.92 18.91 -3.69
C MET A 130 -10.96 18.80 -4.86
N THR A 131 -10.99 19.74 -5.78
CA THR A 131 -10.07 19.86 -6.91
C THR A 131 -9.32 21.17 -6.79
N VAL A 132 -8.00 21.15 -6.95
CA VAL A 132 -7.13 22.33 -6.87
C VAL A 132 -7.47 23.28 -8.02
N GLN A 133 -7.63 24.58 -7.70
CA GLN A 133 -7.85 25.65 -8.66
C GLN A 133 -6.53 26.37 -9.01
N ASP A 134 -6.50 27.10 -10.10
CA ASP A 134 -5.31 27.76 -10.64
C ASP A 134 -4.58 28.65 -9.61
N VAL A 135 -5.35 29.35 -8.74
CA VAL A 135 -4.78 30.20 -7.68
C VAL A 135 -3.87 29.40 -6.76
N LEU A 136 -4.31 28.22 -6.31
CA LEU A 136 -3.51 27.36 -5.45
C LEU A 136 -2.43 26.61 -6.25
N ALA A 137 -2.72 26.23 -7.50
CA ALA A 137 -1.76 25.59 -8.38
C ALA A 137 -0.53 26.48 -8.62
N ILE A 138 -0.70 27.77 -8.85
CA ILE A 138 0.39 28.75 -8.99
C ILE A 138 1.21 28.83 -7.70
N LYS A 139 0.54 28.87 -6.53
CA LYS A 139 1.22 28.86 -5.23
C LYS A 139 2.03 27.56 -5.03
N PHE A 140 1.47 26.44 -5.41
CA PHE A 140 2.18 25.15 -5.35
C PHE A 140 3.39 25.09 -6.29
N ALA A 141 3.27 25.65 -7.49
CA ALA A 141 4.39 25.73 -8.44
C ALA A 141 5.55 26.61 -7.93
N ALA A 142 5.26 27.60 -7.09
CA ALA A 142 6.27 28.43 -6.45
C ALA A 142 7.02 27.71 -5.29
N LEU A 143 6.47 26.61 -4.79
CA LEU A 143 7.14 25.78 -3.78
C LEU A 143 8.22 24.94 -4.46
N ASN A 144 9.45 25.09 -4.05
CA ASN A 144 10.54 24.21 -4.52
C ASN A 144 10.58 22.94 -3.69
N ILE A 145 9.47 22.19 -3.68
CA ILE A 145 9.29 20.97 -2.88
C ILE A 145 8.76 19.87 -3.79
N HIS A 146 9.21 18.66 -3.57
CA HIS A 146 8.67 17.47 -4.23
C HIS A 146 7.82 16.62 -3.29
N TRP A 147 6.76 16.00 -3.81
CA TRP A 147 5.83 15.17 -3.03
C TRP A 147 6.47 13.90 -2.41
N LEU A 148 7.70 13.58 -2.74
CA LEU A 148 8.49 12.51 -2.11
C LEU A 148 9.24 12.99 -0.84
N GLU A 149 9.33 14.28 -0.59
CA GLU A 149 9.99 14.83 0.61
C GLU A 149 9.10 14.71 1.85
N GLN A 150 8.74 13.51 2.22
CA GLN A 150 7.85 13.23 3.32
C GLN A 150 8.60 13.04 4.64
N VAL A 151 7.94 13.40 5.74
CA VAL A 151 8.41 13.01 7.07
C VAL A 151 7.97 11.60 7.43
N PRO A 152 8.74 10.87 8.25
CA PRO A 152 8.33 9.58 8.77
C PRO A 152 7.01 9.66 9.53
N LEU A 153 6.18 8.63 9.39
CA LEU A 153 4.93 8.51 10.13
C LEU A 153 5.19 8.49 11.64
N PRO A 154 4.36 9.18 12.45
CA PRO A 154 4.48 9.10 13.89
C PRO A 154 4.19 7.67 14.40
N LEU A 155 4.87 7.26 15.46
CA LEU A 155 4.80 5.90 16.02
C LEU A 155 3.36 5.40 16.19
N ALA A 156 2.47 6.25 16.70
CA ALA A 156 1.07 5.91 16.91
C ALA A 156 0.29 5.56 15.61
N LYS A 157 0.86 5.83 14.44
CA LYS A 157 0.23 5.54 13.14
C LYS A 157 0.84 4.36 12.41
N LEU A 158 1.88 3.76 12.97
CA LEU A 158 2.60 2.65 12.34
C LEU A 158 1.89 1.32 12.54
N VAL A 159 1.20 1.15 13.65
CA VAL A 159 0.47 -0.08 13.98
C VAL A 159 -1.01 0.23 14.09
N GLU A 160 -1.82 -0.59 13.43
CA GLU A 160 -3.27 -0.60 13.54
C GLU A 160 -3.73 -1.97 14.04
N VAL A 161 -4.61 -1.97 15.03
CA VAL A 161 -5.28 -3.19 15.51
C VAL A 161 -6.76 -3.06 15.21
N ARG A 162 -7.27 -3.95 14.38
CA ARG A 162 -8.66 -3.93 13.92
C ARG A 162 -9.42 -5.09 14.54
N ASP A 163 -10.64 -4.81 15.00
CA ASP A 163 -11.61 -5.87 15.26
C ASP A 163 -12.75 -5.74 14.25
N LYS A 164 -13.28 -6.87 13.84
CA LYS A 164 -14.37 -6.93 12.89
C LYS A 164 -15.59 -7.48 13.58
N ASP A 165 -16.59 -6.64 13.72
CA ASP A 165 -17.89 -7.07 14.22
C ASP A 165 -18.44 -8.23 13.38
N ILE A 166 -18.88 -9.28 14.06
CA ILE A 166 -19.29 -10.55 13.44
C ILE A 166 -20.60 -10.38 12.65
N GLU A 167 -21.51 -9.50 13.14
CA GLU A 167 -22.83 -9.31 12.56
C GLU A 167 -22.82 -8.25 11.46
N THR A 168 -22.29 -7.07 11.77
CA THR A 168 -22.28 -5.93 10.83
C THR A 168 -21.16 -5.99 9.81
N LYS A 169 -20.16 -6.85 10.02
CA LYS A 169 -18.90 -6.94 9.22
C LYS A 169 -18.12 -5.62 9.17
N GLN A 170 -18.46 -4.65 10.01
CA GLN A 170 -17.73 -3.40 10.12
C GLN A 170 -16.45 -3.61 10.92
N ALA A 171 -15.33 -3.12 10.40
CA ALA A 171 -14.08 -3.11 11.14
C ALA A 171 -14.02 -1.86 12.01
N SER A 172 -13.79 -2.05 13.31
CA SER A 172 -13.45 -1.00 14.27
C SER A 172 -11.96 -1.02 14.58
N LEU A 173 -11.41 0.13 14.95
CA LEU A 173 -10.04 0.20 15.47
C LEU A 173 -10.06 0.04 16.97
N ILE A 174 -9.14 -0.76 17.46
CA ILE A 174 -8.91 -0.92 18.91
C ILE A 174 -7.89 0.15 19.34
N PRO A 175 -8.19 0.90 20.41
CA PRO A 175 -7.24 1.82 21.00
C PRO A 175 -5.95 1.11 21.41
N LEU A 176 -4.79 1.60 20.93
CA LEU A 176 -3.52 0.94 21.19
C LEU A 176 -3.13 0.94 22.67
N ASP A 177 -3.56 1.96 23.41
CA ASP A 177 -3.36 2.09 24.85
C ASP A 177 -4.19 1.09 25.67
N SER A 178 -5.21 0.47 25.08
CA SER A 178 -6.03 -0.56 25.73
C SER A 178 -5.46 -1.98 25.60
N LEU A 179 -4.43 -2.16 24.79
CA LEU A 179 -3.82 -3.48 24.58
C LEU A 179 -2.94 -3.87 25.77
N PRO A 180 -2.97 -5.13 26.23
CA PRO A 180 -2.14 -5.58 27.35
C PRO A 180 -0.64 -5.67 26.97
N GLU A 181 -0.30 -5.95 25.72
CA GLU A 181 1.07 -6.21 25.23
C GLU A 181 1.81 -4.91 24.84
N GLN A 182 1.87 -3.92 25.74
CA GLN A 182 2.45 -2.59 25.41
C GLN A 182 3.92 -2.64 24.99
N THR A 183 4.73 -3.52 25.60
CA THR A 183 6.16 -3.69 25.22
C THR A 183 6.26 -4.20 23.79
N LEU A 184 5.52 -5.24 23.43
CA LEU A 184 5.52 -5.81 22.08
C LEU A 184 5.01 -4.79 21.04
N LEU A 185 3.96 -4.02 21.40
CA LEU A 185 3.46 -2.95 20.55
C LEU A 185 4.55 -1.89 20.28
N HIS A 186 5.25 -1.48 21.34
CA HIS A 186 6.34 -0.51 21.21
C HIS A 186 7.45 -1.03 20.31
N ASP A 187 7.86 -2.29 20.46
CA ASP A 187 8.88 -2.92 19.61
C ASP A 187 8.46 -2.91 18.13
N TYR A 188 7.21 -3.27 17.83
CA TYR A 188 6.69 -3.21 16.47
C TYR A 188 6.70 -1.79 15.90
N GLN A 189 6.34 -0.81 16.72
CA GLN A 189 6.37 0.60 16.30
C GLN A 189 7.80 1.08 16.02
N GLN A 190 8.76 0.77 16.88
CA GLN A 190 10.16 1.16 16.70
C GLN A 190 10.81 0.49 15.48
N ASN A 191 10.58 -0.81 15.32
CA ASN A 191 11.07 -1.57 14.17
C ASN A 191 10.55 -0.97 12.86
N LEU A 192 9.25 -0.71 12.80
CA LEU A 192 8.63 -0.17 11.59
C LEU A 192 9.01 1.30 11.35
N HIS A 193 9.20 2.09 12.41
CA HIS A 193 9.73 3.45 12.29
C HIS A 193 11.12 3.45 11.65
N THR A 194 12.00 2.54 12.09
CA THR A 194 13.35 2.39 11.54
C THR A 194 13.31 1.98 10.05
N ILE A 195 12.43 1.05 9.70
CA ILE A 195 12.22 0.64 8.29
C ILE A 195 11.73 1.83 7.46
N ASN A 196 10.71 2.55 7.92
CA ASN A 196 10.14 3.68 7.20
C ASN A 196 11.12 4.86 7.08
N ALA A 197 11.90 5.15 8.12
CA ALA A 197 12.96 6.17 8.07
C ALA A 197 13.98 5.88 6.96
N HIS A 198 14.27 4.61 6.71
CA HIS A 198 15.11 4.22 5.58
C HIS A 198 14.37 4.33 4.24
N LEU A 199 13.11 3.85 4.17
CA LEU A 199 12.33 3.84 2.92
C LEU A 199 12.07 5.25 2.37
N VAL A 200 11.77 6.24 3.21
CA VAL A 200 11.54 7.63 2.76
C VAL A 200 12.78 8.29 2.16
N GLN A 201 13.96 7.75 2.42
CA GLN A 201 15.23 8.23 1.85
C GLN A 201 15.56 7.59 0.50
N GLN A 202 14.76 6.60 0.05
CA GLN A 202 15.06 5.86 -1.18
C GLN A 202 14.26 6.40 -2.36
N CYS A 203 14.90 6.49 -3.51
CA CYS A 203 14.21 6.76 -4.77
C CYS A 203 13.61 5.46 -5.32
N ILE A 204 12.33 5.22 -5.04
CA ILE A 204 11.59 4.05 -5.54
C ILE A 204 10.65 4.52 -6.64
N HIS A 205 10.84 4.05 -7.87
CA HIS A 205 10.07 4.51 -9.03
C HIS A 205 9.83 3.39 -10.06
N LEU A 206 9.05 3.69 -11.10
CA LEU A 206 8.80 2.82 -12.24
C LEU A 206 9.65 3.27 -13.44
N ASP A 207 10.35 2.34 -14.06
CA ASP A 207 11.13 2.53 -15.27
C ASP A 207 10.26 2.16 -16.48
N VAL A 208 9.39 3.08 -16.86
CA VAL A 208 8.38 2.92 -17.92
C VAL A 208 8.23 4.19 -18.72
N THR A 209 7.66 4.09 -19.93
CA THR A 209 7.26 5.27 -20.73
C THR A 209 6.02 5.94 -20.12
N ASP A 210 5.67 7.13 -20.62
CA ASP A 210 4.49 7.88 -20.17
C ASP A 210 3.19 7.11 -20.40
N GLU A 211 3.09 6.48 -21.56
CA GLU A 211 1.91 5.69 -21.92
C GLU A 211 1.77 4.45 -21.03
N GLN A 212 2.89 3.81 -20.72
CA GLN A 212 2.93 2.66 -19.82
C GLN A 212 2.63 3.05 -18.37
N LEU A 213 3.10 4.23 -17.93
CA LEU A 213 2.90 4.71 -16.56
C LEU A 213 1.40 4.79 -16.23
N ALA A 214 0.61 5.40 -17.11
CA ALA A 214 -0.84 5.48 -16.91
C ALA A 214 -1.51 4.10 -16.81
N GLN A 215 -1.03 3.12 -17.59
CA GLN A 215 -1.55 1.74 -17.55
C GLN A 215 -1.18 1.02 -16.26
N VAL A 216 0.04 1.22 -15.77
CA VAL A 216 0.52 0.58 -14.52
C VAL A 216 -0.17 1.18 -13.30
N LEU A 217 -0.35 2.51 -13.27
CA LEU A 217 -0.91 3.21 -12.11
C LEU A 217 -2.43 3.02 -11.97
N ILE A 218 -3.15 2.68 -13.03
CA ILE A 218 -4.59 2.43 -12.96
C ILE A 218 -4.86 0.93 -12.94
N ARG A 219 -5.19 0.43 -11.76
CA ARG A 219 -5.65 -0.95 -11.61
C ARG A 219 -7.16 -1.04 -11.89
N LYS A 220 -7.51 -1.69 -12.99
CA LYS A 220 -8.91 -1.99 -13.34
C LYS A 220 -9.25 -3.41 -12.89
N GLY A 221 -10.46 -3.60 -12.44
CA GLY A 221 -10.95 -4.92 -12.05
C GLY A 221 -12.48 -4.96 -11.96
N ILE A 222 -12.98 -6.17 -11.77
CA ILE A 222 -14.39 -6.41 -11.48
C ILE A 222 -14.47 -6.91 -10.05
N ASN A 223 -15.30 -6.29 -9.24
CA ASN A 223 -15.58 -6.78 -7.90
C ASN A 223 -16.34 -8.10 -7.99
N GLU A 224 -15.74 -9.19 -7.52
CA GLU A 224 -16.32 -10.54 -7.62
C GLU A 224 -17.69 -10.67 -6.92
N GLN A 225 -17.95 -9.85 -5.88
CA GLN A 225 -19.19 -9.89 -5.12
C GLN A 225 -20.31 -9.04 -5.74
N THR A 226 -19.97 -7.86 -6.24
CA THR A 226 -20.95 -6.90 -6.77
C THR A 226 -21.02 -6.88 -8.29
N GLN A 227 -20.11 -7.58 -8.99
CA GLN A 227 -19.90 -7.56 -10.44
C GLN A 227 -19.68 -6.14 -11.01
N ALA A 228 -19.42 -5.17 -10.15
CA ALA A 228 -19.15 -3.80 -10.56
C ALA A 228 -17.70 -3.64 -11.00
N ALA A 229 -17.46 -2.97 -12.11
CA ALA A 229 -16.14 -2.55 -12.52
C ALA A 229 -15.61 -1.50 -11.53
N TYR A 230 -14.34 -1.62 -11.16
CA TYR A 230 -13.65 -0.61 -10.36
C TYR A 230 -12.34 -0.20 -11.01
N GLU A 231 -11.99 1.07 -10.79
CA GLU A 231 -10.66 1.58 -11.09
C GLU A 231 -10.02 2.02 -9.78
N HIS A 232 -8.82 1.54 -9.51
CA HIS A 232 -8.04 1.94 -8.35
C HIS A 232 -6.72 2.55 -8.81
N PHE A 233 -6.43 3.75 -8.32
CA PHE A 233 -5.20 4.45 -8.58
C PHE A 233 -4.11 4.05 -7.59
N ILE A 234 -2.93 3.72 -8.11
CA ILE A 234 -1.74 3.45 -7.29
C ILE A 234 -1.07 4.79 -6.96
N ASP A 235 -1.14 5.17 -5.71
CA ASP A 235 -0.57 6.40 -5.20
C ASP A 235 0.93 6.22 -4.89
N MET A 236 1.79 6.67 -5.80
CA MET A 236 3.25 6.55 -5.65
C MET A 236 3.82 7.37 -4.47
N SER A 237 3.05 8.25 -3.85
CA SER A 237 3.46 8.93 -2.62
C SER A 237 3.45 8.02 -1.39
N MET A 238 2.77 6.88 -1.49
CA MET A 238 2.68 5.90 -0.40
C MET A 238 3.94 5.03 -0.36
N VAL A 239 5.00 5.52 0.28
CA VAL A 239 6.29 4.82 0.42
C VAL A 239 6.50 4.26 1.83
N GLN A 240 5.61 4.57 2.76
CA GLN A 240 5.74 4.16 4.15
C GLN A 240 4.78 3.02 4.48
N LEU A 241 5.26 2.08 5.26
CA LEU A 241 4.54 0.88 5.65
C LEU A 241 3.79 1.12 6.97
N ARG A 242 2.67 0.43 7.10
CA ARG A 242 1.90 0.26 8.35
C ARG A 242 1.70 -1.21 8.59
N ARG A 243 1.66 -1.63 9.85
CA ARG A 243 1.40 -3.02 10.23
C ARG A 243 -0.03 -3.14 10.74
N ILE A 244 -0.83 -4.04 10.16
CA ILE A 244 -2.28 -4.12 10.44
C ILE A 244 -2.58 -5.49 11.04
N PHE A 245 -3.03 -5.48 12.29
CA PHE A 245 -3.44 -6.65 13.03
C PHE A 245 -4.97 -6.82 13.02
N ALA A 246 -5.44 -8.01 13.34
CA ALA A 246 -6.84 -8.39 13.29
C ALA A 246 -7.33 -8.94 14.65
N LYS A 247 -8.67 -9.02 14.83
CA LYS A 247 -9.34 -9.57 16.02
C LYS A 247 -8.96 -8.90 17.34
N GLY A 248 -8.63 -7.63 17.30
CA GLY A 248 -8.24 -6.90 18.50
C GLY A 248 -6.95 -7.38 19.17
N ARG A 249 -6.09 -8.13 18.49
CA ARG A 249 -4.92 -8.83 19.03
C ARG A 249 -3.67 -8.58 18.19
N LEU A 250 -2.50 -8.60 18.84
CA LEU A 250 -1.18 -8.45 18.19
C LEU A 250 -0.58 -9.76 17.66
N ASP A 251 -1.30 -10.86 17.73
CA ASP A 251 -0.89 -12.20 17.27
C ASP A 251 -1.79 -12.75 16.13
N ARG A 252 -2.53 -11.87 15.45
CA ARG A 252 -3.39 -12.20 14.32
C ARG A 252 -3.24 -11.17 13.20
N GLY A 253 -3.03 -11.61 11.98
CA GLY A 253 -2.76 -10.72 10.85
C GLY A 253 -1.37 -10.12 10.90
N GLY A 254 -1.23 -8.82 11.12
CA GLY A 254 0.06 -8.16 11.34
C GLY A 254 0.92 -7.95 10.09
N ARG A 255 0.37 -8.16 8.88
CA ARG A 255 1.08 -7.91 7.62
C ARG A 255 1.34 -6.42 7.40
N PHE A 256 2.32 -6.12 6.56
CA PHE A 256 2.74 -4.78 6.19
C PHE A 256 1.96 -4.28 4.98
N TYR A 257 1.44 -3.05 5.07
CA TYR A 257 0.65 -2.38 4.05
C TYR A 257 1.10 -0.93 3.90
N GLY A 258 0.85 -0.34 2.74
CA GLY A 258 1.05 1.09 2.51
C GLY A 258 2.12 1.41 1.47
N GLY A 259 2.99 0.47 1.10
CA GLY A 259 3.92 0.67 -0.01
C GLY A 259 3.18 0.62 -1.35
N TRP A 260 3.32 1.66 -2.19
CA TRP A 260 2.64 1.74 -3.49
C TRP A 260 2.98 0.54 -4.40
N TRP A 261 4.17 -0.03 -4.29
CA TRP A 261 4.62 -1.19 -5.05
C TRP A 261 3.77 -2.44 -4.79
N GLN A 262 3.10 -2.54 -3.66
CA GLN A 262 2.17 -3.62 -3.33
C GLN A 262 0.91 -3.58 -4.22
N GLY A 263 0.56 -2.41 -4.74
CA GLY A 263 -0.55 -2.22 -5.68
C GLY A 263 -0.20 -2.58 -7.13
N VAL A 264 1.09 -2.67 -7.47
CA VAL A 264 1.55 -2.98 -8.83
C VAL A 264 1.34 -4.46 -9.13
N SER A 265 0.76 -4.77 -10.30
CA SER A 265 0.56 -6.17 -10.73
C SER A 265 1.91 -6.89 -10.91
N GLY A 266 1.92 -8.21 -10.68
CA GLY A 266 3.13 -9.03 -10.79
C GLY A 266 3.87 -8.91 -12.13
N GLU A 267 3.14 -8.68 -13.21
CA GLU A 267 3.71 -8.48 -14.55
C GLU A 267 4.48 -7.14 -14.70
N HIS A 268 4.11 -6.12 -13.92
CA HIS A 268 4.73 -4.79 -13.96
C HIS A 268 5.76 -4.57 -12.84
N ARG A 269 5.84 -5.43 -11.82
CA ARG A 269 6.83 -5.26 -10.74
C ARG A 269 8.30 -5.31 -11.19
N PRO A 270 8.68 -6.06 -12.24
CA PRO A 270 10.05 -6.04 -12.74
C PRO A 270 10.54 -4.68 -13.26
N VAL A 271 9.64 -3.73 -13.54
CA VAL A 271 10.04 -2.35 -13.92
C VAL A 271 10.20 -1.42 -12.72
N ILE A 272 9.97 -1.89 -11.49
CA ILE A 272 10.31 -1.13 -10.28
C ILE A 272 11.84 -0.96 -10.21
N ARG A 273 12.26 0.24 -9.79
CA ARG A 273 13.66 0.57 -9.54
C ARG A 273 13.83 1.10 -8.13
N ILE A 274 14.93 0.74 -7.51
CA ILE A 274 15.40 1.30 -6.24
C ILE A 274 16.70 2.04 -6.54
N ASN A 275 16.72 3.35 -6.33
CA ASN A 275 17.87 4.20 -6.62
C ASN A 275 18.42 4.00 -8.06
N ASN A 276 17.50 3.93 -9.03
CA ASN A 276 17.73 3.64 -10.46
C ASN A 276 18.36 2.26 -10.76
N LYS A 277 18.49 1.37 -9.79
CA LYS A 277 18.99 0.01 -10.00
C LYS A 277 17.84 -0.93 -10.31
N LYS A 278 18.07 -1.88 -11.23
CA LYS A 278 17.13 -2.96 -11.53
C LYS A 278 16.85 -3.80 -10.29
N THR A 279 15.61 -4.22 -10.14
CA THR A 279 15.16 -5.01 -9.01
C THR A 279 14.80 -6.44 -9.38
N ILE A 280 14.73 -7.27 -8.38
CA ILE A 280 14.31 -8.66 -8.47
C ILE A 280 13.37 -8.96 -7.30
N GLU A 281 12.30 -9.71 -7.57
CA GLU A 281 11.35 -10.20 -6.56
C GLU A 281 11.65 -11.67 -6.24
N VAL A 282 11.73 -12.01 -4.95
CA VAL A 282 11.86 -13.38 -4.45
C VAL A 282 10.68 -13.70 -3.55
N ASP A 283 10.05 -14.87 -3.77
CA ASP A 283 8.83 -15.29 -3.10
C ASP A 283 9.03 -16.64 -2.40
N TYR A 284 8.41 -16.84 -1.26
CA TYR A 284 8.34 -18.13 -0.61
C TYR A 284 7.42 -19.10 -1.37
N SER A 285 7.77 -20.35 -1.40
CA SER A 285 6.90 -21.38 -1.99
C SER A 285 5.87 -21.88 -0.98
N GLY A 286 4.62 -21.38 -1.09
CA GLY A 286 3.50 -21.84 -0.27
C GLY A 286 3.69 -21.57 1.23
N ILE A 287 4.09 -20.38 1.62
CA ILE A 287 4.44 -20.04 3.01
C ILE A 287 3.33 -20.40 4.02
N ALA A 288 2.07 -20.14 3.72
CA ALA A 288 0.97 -20.42 4.65
C ALA A 288 0.87 -21.90 4.99
N ILE A 289 1.03 -22.78 4.00
CA ILE A 289 1.03 -24.24 4.21
C ILE A 289 2.25 -24.66 5.03
N ASN A 290 3.43 -24.14 4.69
CA ASN A 290 4.67 -24.43 5.43
C ASN A 290 4.57 -24.00 6.89
N ILE A 291 3.99 -22.84 7.17
CA ILE A 291 3.74 -22.37 8.54
C ILE A 291 2.81 -23.32 9.29
N ILE A 292 1.71 -23.76 8.68
CA ILE A 292 0.78 -24.71 9.31
C ILE A 292 1.49 -26.03 9.63
N TYR A 293 2.29 -26.57 8.70
CA TYR A 293 3.10 -27.76 8.93
C TYR A 293 4.09 -27.57 10.09
N ALA A 294 4.78 -26.44 10.14
CA ALA A 294 5.72 -26.13 11.22
C ALA A 294 5.00 -26.04 12.58
N LEU A 295 3.81 -25.39 12.65
CA LEU A 295 2.98 -25.33 13.85
C LEU A 295 2.55 -26.71 14.33
N LYS A 296 2.30 -27.65 13.40
CA LYS A 296 1.97 -29.05 13.71
C LYS A 296 3.22 -29.93 13.95
N LYS A 297 4.42 -29.32 13.99
CA LYS A 297 5.71 -30.01 14.17
C LYS A 297 5.96 -31.15 13.15
N THR A 298 5.45 -30.95 11.94
CA THR A 298 5.62 -31.87 10.80
C THR A 298 6.33 -31.14 9.65
N ARG A 299 6.81 -31.89 8.67
CA ARG A 299 7.56 -31.35 7.53
C ARG A 299 6.83 -31.64 6.22
N LEU A 300 6.79 -30.62 5.34
CA LEU A 300 6.47 -30.85 3.94
C LEU A 300 7.64 -31.46 3.21
N ASP A 301 7.35 -32.32 2.25
CA ASP A 301 8.35 -32.79 1.29
C ASP A 301 8.69 -31.62 0.33
N PRO A 302 9.94 -31.10 0.35
CA PRO A 302 10.32 -29.94 -0.45
C PRO A 302 10.25 -30.20 -1.97
N ASN A 303 10.23 -31.49 -2.38
CA ASN A 303 10.17 -31.87 -3.79
C ASN A 303 8.74 -32.01 -4.33
N LYS A 304 7.72 -31.97 -3.46
CA LYS A 304 6.32 -32.09 -3.86
C LYS A 304 5.67 -30.70 -3.98
N ASP A 305 4.91 -30.52 -5.05
CA ASP A 305 4.03 -29.36 -5.15
C ASP A 305 2.90 -29.49 -4.12
N VAL A 306 2.83 -28.55 -3.19
CA VAL A 306 1.81 -28.51 -2.12
C VAL A 306 0.37 -28.44 -2.63
N TYR A 307 0.18 -28.11 -3.88
CA TYR A 307 -1.14 -28.06 -4.54
C TYR A 307 -1.43 -29.31 -5.38
N ASP A 308 -0.52 -30.27 -5.43
CA ASP A 308 -0.80 -31.59 -6.01
C ASP A 308 -1.58 -32.44 -5.01
N ILE A 309 -2.88 -32.51 -5.22
CA ILE A 309 -3.82 -33.25 -4.38
C ILE A 309 -4.26 -34.57 -5.02
N GLY A 310 -3.41 -35.15 -5.86
CA GLY A 310 -3.65 -36.46 -6.49
C GLY A 310 -4.75 -36.45 -7.55
N LEU A 311 -4.98 -35.33 -8.23
CA LEU A 311 -5.92 -35.31 -9.35
C LEU A 311 -5.37 -36.09 -10.57
N PRO A 312 -6.22 -36.78 -11.31
CA PRO A 312 -5.79 -37.53 -12.50
C PRO A 312 -5.08 -36.61 -13.51
N ASN A 313 -4.03 -37.12 -14.16
CA ASN A 313 -3.28 -36.38 -15.20
C ASN A 313 -2.71 -35.06 -14.73
N TRP A 314 -2.24 -34.98 -13.50
CA TRP A 314 -1.60 -33.78 -12.95
C TRP A 314 -0.34 -33.40 -13.73
N GLN A 315 -0.24 -32.12 -14.12
CA GLN A 315 0.86 -31.59 -14.94
C GLN A 315 1.85 -30.73 -14.12
N GLY A 316 1.89 -30.91 -12.81
CA GLY A 316 2.76 -30.15 -11.92
C GLY A 316 2.45 -28.67 -11.90
N LYS A 317 3.49 -27.84 -11.87
CA LYS A 317 3.37 -26.37 -11.79
C LYS A 317 2.58 -25.74 -12.97
N ASN A 318 2.50 -26.43 -14.10
CA ASN A 318 1.80 -25.98 -15.31
C ASN A 318 0.32 -26.45 -15.39
N ASP A 319 -0.16 -27.20 -14.42
CA ASP A 319 -1.55 -27.67 -14.41
C ASP A 319 -2.54 -26.51 -14.30
N LYS A 320 -3.50 -26.44 -15.22
CA LYS A 320 -4.51 -25.37 -15.28
C LYS A 320 -5.41 -25.33 -14.03
N ARG A 321 -5.50 -26.43 -13.29
CA ARG A 321 -6.30 -26.56 -12.06
C ARG A 321 -5.55 -26.01 -10.83
N ARG A 322 -4.22 -25.98 -10.88
CA ARG A 322 -3.37 -25.55 -9.79
C ARG A 322 -3.70 -24.15 -9.21
N PRO A 323 -3.92 -23.09 -10.01
CA PRO A 323 -4.32 -21.80 -9.48
C PRO A 323 -5.66 -21.84 -8.73
N MET A 324 -6.60 -22.66 -9.19
CA MET A 324 -7.90 -22.81 -8.52
C MET A 324 -7.77 -23.55 -7.19
N ILE A 325 -6.96 -24.59 -7.14
CA ILE A 325 -6.66 -25.32 -5.88
C ILE A 325 -5.98 -24.39 -4.89
N LYS A 326 -4.98 -23.61 -5.33
CA LYS A 326 -4.31 -22.60 -4.51
C LYS A 326 -5.30 -21.58 -3.96
N LYS A 327 -6.22 -21.06 -4.81
CA LYS A 327 -7.25 -20.09 -4.39
C LYS A 327 -8.20 -20.71 -3.37
N ALA A 328 -8.68 -21.95 -3.62
CA ALA A 328 -9.58 -22.65 -2.71
C ALA A 328 -8.89 -22.96 -1.38
N PHE A 329 -7.66 -23.44 -1.41
CA PHE A 329 -6.87 -23.72 -0.21
C PHE A 329 -6.73 -22.48 0.68
N ASN A 330 -6.31 -21.36 0.09
CA ASN A 330 -6.21 -20.09 0.82
C ASN A 330 -7.56 -19.62 1.35
N ALA A 331 -8.66 -19.85 0.61
CA ALA A 331 -9.99 -19.53 1.08
C ALA A 331 -10.38 -20.40 2.28
N PHE A 332 -10.12 -21.70 2.25
CA PHE A 332 -10.46 -22.61 3.36
C PHE A 332 -9.73 -22.28 4.66
N ILE A 333 -8.46 -21.93 4.61
CA ILE A 333 -7.68 -21.57 5.82
C ILE A 333 -8.06 -20.20 6.38
N ASN A 334 -8.67 -19.32 5.58
CA ASN A 334 -9.13 -17.99 6.00
C ASN A 334 -10.63 -17.92 6.25
N ASP A 335 -11.36 -19.01 6.05
CA ASP A 335 -12.82 -19.09 6.26
C ASP A 335 -13.13 -19.70 7.62
N GLU A 336 -13.14 -18.87 8.64
CA GLU A 336 -13.41 -19.27 10.03
C GLU A 336 -14.78 -19.91 10.25
N LYS A 337 -15.75 -19.63 9.36
CA LYS A 337 -17.14 -20.12 9.47
C LYS A 337 -17.41 -21.35 8.62
N GLY A 338 -16.46 -21.77 7.75
CA GLY A 338 -16.63 -22.88 6.83
C GLY A 338 -17.64 -22.63 5.71
N ASN A 339 -17.91 -21.36 5.40
CA ASN A 339 -18.95 -20.95 4.42
C ASN A 339 -18.43 -20.78 2.99
N TYR A 340 -17.14 -21.01 2.75
CA TYR A 340 -16.60 -20.87 1.39
C TYR A 340 -17.08 -21.99 0.48
N HIS A 341 -17.56 -21.60 -0.69
CA HIS A 341 -17.99 -22.51 -1.76
C HIS A 341 -17.26 -22.21 -3.06
N LEU A 342 -16.92 -23.28 -3.79
CA LEU A 342 -16.36 -23.17 -5.13
C LEU A 342 -17.38 -22.54 -6.08
N SER A 343 -16.92 -21.70 -6.99
CA SER A 343 -17.76 -21.23 -8.10
C SER A 343 -18.10 -22.38 -9.06
N GLY A 344 -19.23 -22.27 -9.77
CA GLY A 344 -19.62 -23.25 -10.78
C GLY A 344 -18.54 -23.48 -11.85
N ALA A 345 -17.80 -22.43 -12.23
CA ALA A 345 -16.67 -22.54 -13.14
C ALA A 345 -15.52 -23.37 -12.56
N ALA A 346 -15.21 -23.17 -11.27
CA ALA A 346 -14.18 -23.93 -10.59
C ALA A 346 -14.57 -25.41 -10.46
N ILE A 347 -15.83 -25.72 -10.12
CA ILE A 347 -16.35 -27.08 -10.05
C ILE A 347 -16.21 -27.80 -11.39
N LYS A 348 -16.55 -27.13 -12.51
CA LYS A 348 -16.38 -27.71 -13.85
C LYS A 348 -14.93 -28.06 -14.19
N VAL A 349 -14.00 -27.18 -13.83
CA VAL A 349 -12.57 -27.39 -14.14
C VAL A 349 -11.93 -28.40 -13.23
N LEU A 350 -12.29 -28.41 -11.93
CA LEU A 350 -11.73 -29.32 -10.93
C LEU A 350 -12.37 -30.73 -10.99
N GLY A 351 -13.59 -30.83 -11.56
CA GLY A 351 -14.36 -32.08 -11.60
C GLY A 351 -14.87 -32.56 -10.24
N CYS A 352 -14.91 -31.66 -9.24
CA CYS A 352 -15.36 -31.99 -7.88
C CYS A 352 -16.03 -30.78 -7.21
N ASN A 353 -16.92 -31.04 -6.27
CA ASN A 353 -17.54 -30.01 -5.44
C ASN A 353 -16.63 -29.57 -4.29
N THR A 354 -17.08 -28.59 -3.51
CA THR A 354 -16.32 -27.99 -2.40
C THR A 354 -15.91 -29.04 -1.35
N GLN A 355 -16.83 -29.92 -0.95
CA GLN A 355 -16.56 -30.92 0.07
C GLN A 355 -15.53 -31.95 -0.43
N ALA A 356 -15.73 -32.48 -1.64
CA ALA A 356 -14.81 -33.43 -2.24
C ALA A 356 -13.40 -32.82 -2.44
N LEU A 357 -13.29 -31.53 -2.71
CA LEU A 357 -11.99 -30.84 -2.75
C LEU A 357 -11.34 -30.76 -1.36
N LYS A 358 -12.11 -30.40 -0.32
CA LYS A 358 -11.64 -30.41 1.08
C LYS A 358 -11.13 -31.79 1.48
N ASP A 359 -11.87 -32.85 1.18
CA ASP A 359 -11.53 -34.22 1.51
C ASP A 359 -10.22 -34.65 0.82
N LYS A 360 -10.04 -34.29 -0.44
CA LYS A 360 -8.77 -34.52 -1.17
C LYS A 360 -7.60 -33.75 -0.58
N ILE A 361 -7.80 -32.50 -0.16
CA ILE A 361 -6.77 -31.72 0.52
C ILE A 361 -6.39 -32.38 1.84
N ILE A 362 -7.36 -32.80 2.66
CA ILE A 362 -7.10 -33.49 3.94
C ILE A 362 -6.41 -34.84 3.71
N GLN A 363 -6.81 -35.58 2.69
CA GLN A 363 -6.15 -36.86 2.35
C GLN A 363 -4.69 -36.67 1.99
N THR A 364 -4.37 -35.57 1.23
CA THR A 364 -3.00 -35.24 0.84
C THR A 364 -2.21 -34.60 1.97
N HIS A 365 -2.88 -33.78 2.76
CA HIS A 365 -2.33 -33.01 3.87
C HIS A 365 -3.11 -33.31 5.17
N PRO A 366 -2.85 -34.46 5.85
CA PRO A 366 -3.61 -34.81 7.06
C PRO A 366 -3.57 -33.80 8.18
N VAL A 367 -2.51 -32.99 8.24
CA VAL A 367 -2.37 -31.87 9.20
C VAL A 367 -3.44 -30.78 9.03
N MET A 368 -4.20 -30.80 7.91
CA MET A 368 -5.27 -29.85 7.62
C MET A 368 -6.62 -30.27 8.20
N SER A 369 -6.74 -31.46 8.74
CA SER A 369 -8.03 -32.01 9.21
C SER A 369 -8.71 -31.19 10.30
N ASP A 370 -7.94 -30.51 11.14
CA ASP A 370 -8.40 -29.72 12.29
C ASP A 370 -8.12 -28.21 12.16
N VAL A 371 -7.74 -27.74 10.99
CA VAL A 371 -7.41 -26.32 10.78
C VAL A 371 -8.47 -25.54 9.98
N PHE A 372 -9.29 -26.23 9.21
CA PHE A 372 -10.38 -25.58 8.47
C PHE A 372 -11.48 -25.11 9.44
N ALA A 373 -12.12 -24.00 9.09
CA ALA A 373 -13.11 -23.32 9.95
C ALA A 373 -12.52 -22.85 11.31
N THR A 374 -11.26 -22.44 11.29
CA THR A 374 -10.55 -21.82 12.42
C THR A 374 -9.93 -20.49 11.98
N ASP A 375 -9.26 -19.79 12.91
CA ASP A 375 -8.51 -18.57 12.60
C ASP A 375 -7.05 -18.82 12.20
N ILE A 376 -6.70 -20.04 11.81
CA ILE A 376 -5.35 -20.45 11.44
C ILE A 376 -4.74 -19.57 10.32
N GLY A 377 -5.57 -19.10 9.39
CA GLY A 377 -5.14 -18.18 8.34
C GLY A 377 -4.60 -16.87 8.90
N LEU A 378 -5.25 -16.29 9.92
CA LEU A 378 -4.79 -15.08 10.59
C LEU A 378 -3.55 -15.32 11.45
N GLN A 379 -3.44 -16.50 12.06
CA GLN A 379 -2.24 -16.91 12.78
C GLN A 379 -1.06 -17.12 11.81
N ALA A 380 -1.30 -17.76 10.67
CA ALA A 380 -0.28 -17.91 9.65
C ALA A 380 0.18 -16.58 9.07
N GLN A 381 -0.75 -15.62 8.84
CA GLN A 381 -0.41 -14.26 8.42
C GLN A 381 0.43 -13.52 9.47
N TYR A 382 0.17 -13.73 10.75
CA TYR A 382 0.97 -13.16 11.82
C TYR A 382 2.42 -13.69 11.79
N LEU A 383 2.60 -14.99 11.73
CA LEU A 383 3.93 -15.62 11.67
C LEU A 383 4.69 -15.25 10.39
N ASP A 384 4.00 -15.21 9.25
CA ASP A 384 4.52 -14.69 7.98
C ASP A 384 5.01 -13.23 8.15
N SER A 385 4.23 -12.39 8.83
CA SER A 385 4.63 -11.00 9.09
C SER A 385 5.83 -10.88 10.05
N CYS A 386 6.00 -11.81 10.99
CA CYS A 386 7.18 -11.85 11.84
C CYS A 386 8.44 -12.25 11.04
N VAL A 387 8.30 -13.20 10.11
CA VAL A 387 9.39 -13.54 9.16
C VAL A 387 9.72 -12.32 8.30
N ALA A 388 8.72 -11.64 7.76
CA ALA A 388 8.92 -10.45 6.93
C ALA A 388 9.61 -9.31 7.68
N GLU A 389 9.26 -9.08 8.94
CA GLU A 389 9.93 -8.10 9.80
C GLU A 389 11.40 -8.43 9.98
N ASP A 390 11.73 -9.69 10.29
CA ASP A 390 13.11 -10.11 10.48
C ASP A 390 13.95 -10.00 9.20
N VAL A 391 13.37 -10.36 8.02
CA VAL A 391 14.02 -10.15 6.71
C VAL A 391 14.33 -8.69 6.49
N MET A 392 13.35 -7.80 6.64
CA MET A 392 13.52 -6.37 6.40
C MET A 392 14.56 -5.74 7.33
N LEU A 393 14.50 -6.05 8.63
CA LEU A 393 15.43 -5.51 9.62
C LEU A 393 16.86 -6.02 9.42
N SER A 394 17.01 -7.29 9.04
CA SER A 394 18.31 -7.88 8.79
C SER A 394 18.99 -7.32 7.55
N LEU A 395 18.21 -7.11 6.47
CA LEU A 395 18.71 -6.43 5.26
C LEU A 395 19.01 -4.95 5.53
N LEU A 396 18.19 -4.28 6.34
CA LEU A 396 18.39 -2.89 6.71
C LEU A 396 19.71 -2.67 7.48
N LYS A 397 20.09 -3.59 8.37
CA LYS A 397 21.41 -3.57 9.04
C LYS A 397 22.59 -3.60 8.06
N LEU A 398 22.39 -4.14 6.87
CA LEU A 398 23.35 -4.16 5.78
C LEU A 398 23.21 -2.95 4.82
N GLY A 399 22.32 -2.00 5.12
CA GLY A 399 22.03 -0.86 4.26
C GLY A 399 21.26 -1.25 2.98
N ILE A 400 20.63 -2.44 2.95
CA ILE A 400 19.91 -2.94 1.79
C ILE A 400 18.43 -2.60 1.89
N THR A 401 17.92 -1.87 0.90
CA THR A 401 16.49 -1.54 0.79
C THR A 401 15.71 -2.76 0.34
N CYS A 402 14.69 -3.11 1.13
CA CYS A 402 13.81 -4.25 0.90
C CYS A 402 12.35 -3.78 0.84
N LEU A 403 11.65 -4.09 -0.24
CA LEU A 403 10.23 -3.75 -0.44
C LEU A 403 9.38 -5.01 -0.26
N PRO A 404 8.60 -5.13 0.83
CA PRO A 404 7.78 -6.31 1.05
C PRO A 404 6.51 -6.30 0.20
N ILE A 405 6.14 -7.47 -0.31
CA ILE A 405 4.83 -7.73 -0.92
C ILE A 405 4.26 -8.99 -0.25
N HIS A 406 3.79 -8.82 0.97
CA HIS A 406 3.32 -9.91 1.83
C HIS A 406 4.40 -10.97 2.06
N ASP A 407 4.36 -12.08 1.31
CA ASP A 407 5.26 -13.23 1.38
C ASP A 407 6.40 -13.17 0.34
N SER A 408 6.53 -12.08 -0.40
CA SER A 408 7.65 -11.83 -1.31
C SER A 408 8.36 -10.51 -1.03
N PHE A 409 9.59 -10.38 -1.51
CA PHE A 409 10.44 -9.22 -1.29
C PHE A 409 11.12 -8.77 -2.57
N ILE A 410 11.16 -7.46 -2.78
CA ILE A 410 11.88 -6.84 -3.88
C ILE A 410 13.15 -6.17 -3.33
N VAL A 411 14.29 -6.51 -3.92
CA VAL A 411 15.59 -5.86 -3.68
C VAL A 411 16.25 -5.52 -5.02
N THR A 412 17.35 -4.80 -5.01
CA THR A 412 18.15 -4.64 -6.23
C THR A 412 18.79 -5.98 -6.62
N VAL A 413 18.95 -6.23 -7.93
CA VAL A 413 19.49 -7.48 -8.47
C VAL A 413 20.83 -7.87 -7.85
N SER A 414 21.68 -6.88 -7.52
CA SER A 414 22.98 -7.09 -6.87
C SER A 414 22.87 -7.72 -5.46
N HIS A 415 21.71 -7.66 -4.84
CA HIS A 415 21.48 -8.19 -3.49
C HIS A 415 20.66 -9.50 -3.47
N TYR A 416 20.43 -10.11 -4.65
CA TYR A 416 19.63 -11.32 -4.75
C TYR A 416 20.08 -12.43 -3.79
N SER A 417 21.35 -12.81 -3.84
CA SER A 417 21.87 -13.91 -3.00
C SER A 417 21.85 -13.59 -1.50
N ILE A 418 21.98 -12.31 -1.15
CA ILE A 418 21.86 -11.89 0.25
C ILE A 418 20.40 -12.00 0.71
N LEU A 419 19.44 -11.58 -0.13
CA LEU A 419 18.02 -11.72 0.17
C LEU A 419 17.63 -13.20 0.32
N GLU A 420 18.03 -14.04 -0.64
CA GLU A 420 17.72 -15.48 -0.63
C GLU A 420 18.21 -16.13 0.67
N LYS A 421 19.48 -15.91 1.03
CA LYS A 421 20.05 -16.38 2.30
C LYS A 421 19.25 -15.86 3.50
N GLN A 422 18.95 -14.55 3.55
CA GLN A 422 18.25 -13.96 4.66
C GLN A 422 16.82 -14.46 4.80
N MET A 423 16.13 -14.73 3.69
CA MET A 423 14.78 -15.31 3.71
C MET A 423 14.80 -16.72 4.36
N HIS A 424 15.78 -17.55 4.04
CA HIS A 424 15.93 -18.85 4.68
C HIS A 424 16.23 -18.74 6.18
N GLU A 425 17.16 -17.88 6.56
CA GLU A 425 17.58 -17.67 7.94
C GLU A 425 16.44 -17.12 8.81
N SER A 426 15.71 -16.12 8.29
CA SER A 426 14.57 -15.52 9.00
C SER A 426 13.43 -16.50 9.19
N TYR A 427 13.11 -17.29 8.16
CA TYR A 427 12.08 -18.33 8.30
C TYR A 427 12.51 -19.39 9.33
N GLN A 428 13.75 -19.90 9.24
CA GLN A 428 14.30 -20.86 10.21
C GLN A 428 14.28 -20.30 11.64
N LYS A 429 14.62 -19.03 11.82
CA LYS A 429 14.61 -18.37 13.14
C LYS A 429 13.21 -18.28 13.74
N VAL A 430 12.22 -17.92 12.95
CA VAL A 430 10.84 -17.70 13.43
C VAL A 430 10.09 -19.02 13.57
N MET A 431 10.26 -19.95 12.61
CA MET A 431 9.45 -21.17 12.51
C MET A 431 10.17 -22.42 13.02
N GLY A 432 11.47 -22.36 13.24
CA GLY A 432 12.26 -23.55 13.63
C GLY A 432 12.35 -24.62 12.54
N ALA A 433 12.00 -24.31 11.29
CA ALA A 433 11.90 -25.25 10.18
C ALA A 433 12.46 -24.64 8.88
N PRO A 434 13.01 -25.43 7.95
CA PRO A 434 13.45 -24.95 6.64
C PRO A 434 12.25 -24.67 5.72
N ILE A 435 12.47 -23.83 4.71
CA ILE A 435 11.48 -23.52 3.66
C ILE A 435 12.17 -23.48 2.29
N VAL A 436 11.39 -23.71 1.23
CA VAL A 436 11.83 -23.57 -0.17
C VAL A 436 11.37 -22.23 -0.74
N LEU A 437 12.25 -21.58 -1.48
CA LEU A 437 11.94 -20.38 -2.24
C LEU A 437 11.51 -20.76 -3.67
N LYS A 438 10.80 -19.85 -4.34
CA LYS A 438 10.41 -20.08 -5.74
C LYS A 438 11.55 -19.75 -6.70
N ASP A 439 11.89 -20.71 -7.55
CA ASP A 439 12.90 -20.59 -8.61
C ASP A 439 12.47 -19.68 -9.80
N GLU A 440 11.22 -19.20 -9.83
CA GLU A 440 10.64 -18.54 -11.01
C GLU A 440 11.14 -17.13 -11.29
N VAL A 441 11.90 -16.56 -10.39
CA VAL A 441 12.33 -15.16 -10.44
C VAL A 441 13.23 -14.84 -11.64
N ILE A 442 14.07 -15.78 -12.06
CA ILE A 442 15.00 -15.59 -13.18
C ILE A 442 14.28 -15.62 -14.54
N LYS A 443 13.16 -16.33 -14.65
CA LYS A 443 12.40 -16.45 -15.91
C LYS A 443 11.63 -15.16 -16.27
N SER A 444 11.15 -14.41 -15.29
CA SER A 444 10.38 -13.18 -15.53
C SER A 444 11.22 -12.06 -16.18
N HIS A 445 12.50 -11.96 -15.82
CA HIS A 445 13.42 -10.99 -16.46
C HIS A 445 13.68 -11.29 -17.94
N ARG A 446 13.71 -12.55 -18.35
CA ARG A 446 13.91 -12.94 -19.77
C ARG A 446 12.63 -12.71 -20.59
N THR A 447 11.46 -12.91 -19.99
CA THR A 447 10.18 -12.80 -20.71
C THR A 447 9.76 -11.35 -20.96
N LEU A 448 10.11 -10.41 -20.06
CA LEU A 448 9.79 -8.99 -20.23
C LEU A 448 10.65 -8.31 -21.28
N THR A 449 11.93 -8.69 -21.44
CA THR A 449 12.78 -8.19 -22.52
C THR A 449 12.29 -8.60 -23.91
N THR A 450 11.62 -9.73 -24.04
CA THR A 450 11.00 -10.17 -25.31
C THR A 450 9.63 -9.55 -25.53
N LYS A 451 8.76 -9.44 -24.51
CA LYS A 451 7.45 -8.79 -24.64
C LYS A 451 7.53 -7.28 -24.85
N ASN A 452 8.51 -6.61 -24.25
CA ASN A 452 8.73 -5.18 -24.49
C ASN A 452 9.19 -4.86 -25.92
N LYS A 453 9.84 -5.80 -26.63
CA LYS A 453 10.12 -5.64 -28.07
C LYS A 453 8.85 -5.67 -28.89
N ASP A 454 7.87 -6.51 -28.55
CA ASP A 454 6.60 -6.60 -29.25
C ASP A 454 5.65 -5.42 -28.95
N MET A 455 5.76 -4.79 -27.77
CA MET A 455 4.97 -3.58 -27.44
C MET A 455 5.53 -2.31 -28.09
N ALA A 456 6.83 -2.23 -28.33
CA ALA A 456 7.44 -1.10 -29.02
C ALA A 456 7.13 -1.05 -30.52
N SER A 457 6.58 -2.12 -31.09
CA SER A 457 6.33 -2.26 -32.54
C SER A 457 4.85 -2.23 -32.94
N ARG A 458 3.90 -1.91 -32.03
CA ARG A 458 2.52 -1.66 -32.43
C ARG A 458 2.40 -0.24 -32.98
N PRO A 459 1.93 -0.08 -34.24
CA PRO A 459 1.62 1.24 -34.77
C PRO A 459 0.55 1.91 -33.91
N LEU A 460 0.77 3.17 -33.56
CA LEU A 460 -0.30 4.03 -33.03
C LEU A 460 -1.43 4.07 -34.05
N ASP A 461 -2.61 3.60 -33.67
CA ASP A 461 -3.82 3.95 -34.39
C ASP A 461 -3.94 5.46 -34.41
N SER A 462 -3.93 6.01 -35.62
CA SER A 462 -3.94 7.45 -35.90
C SER A 462 -5.34 8.02 -35.68
N ASP A 463 -5.78 8.10 -34.44
CA ASP A 463 -6.86 9.02 -34.09
C ASP A 463 -6.22 10.42 -33.97
N ILE A 464 -6.62 11.30 -34.86
CA ILE A 464 -6.20 12.69 -34.91
C ILE A 464 -6.62 13.36 -33.61
N LEU A 465 -5.66 13.51 -32.70
CA LEU A 465 -5.85 14.27 -31.46
C LEU A 465 -6.21 15.72 -31.79
N SER A 466 -7.21 16.26 -31.10
CA SER A 466 -7.55 17.68 -31.22
C SER A 466 -6.37 18.55 -30.76
N ASN A 467 -6.31 19.80 -31.21
CA ASN A 467 -5.29 20.77 -30.74
C ASN A 467 -5.30 20.95 -29.23
N GLU A 468 -6.49 20.79 -28.61
CA GLU A 468 -6.67 20.87 -27.17
C GLU A 468 -6.07 19.64 -26.44
N ASP A 469 -6.21 18.46 -27.02
CA ASP A 469 -5.59 17.23 -26.50
C ASP A 469 -4.07 17.24 -26.65
N LEU A 470 -3.56 17.81 -27.76
CA LEU A 470 -2.13 18.02 -27.96
C LEU A 470 -1.53 19.02 -26.99
N LEU A 471 -2.26 20.08 -26.63
CA LEU A 471 -1.82 21.05 -25.64
C LEU A 471 -1.78 20.43 -24.23
N LYS A 472 -2.81 19.69 -23.85
CA LYS A 472 -2.86 18.92 -22.58
C LYS A 472 -1.75 17.89 -22.50
N GLU A 473 -1.44 17.22 -23.61
CA GLU A 473 -0.33 16.26 -23.66
C GLU A 473 1.03 16.95 -23.54
N TYR A 474 1.19 18.14 -24.15
CA TYR A 474 2.40 18.95 -24.01
C TYR A 474 2.61 19.44 -22.57
N GLU A 475 1.57 19.94 -21.90
CA GLU A 475 1.61 20.35 -20.49
C GLU A 475 1.92 19.18 -19.57
N TYR A 476 1.34 18.02 -19.85
CA TYR A 476 1.63 16.76 -19.18
C TYR A 476 3.11 16.36 -19.30
N ARG A 477 3.67 16.44 -20.51
CA ARG A 477 5.09 16.16 -20.76
C ARG A 477 6.02 17.15 -20.07
N GLN A 478 5.64 18.44 -20.01
CA GLN A 478 6.41 19.46 -19.31
C GLN A 478 6.48 19.18 -17.80
N GLN A 479 5.36 18.90 -17.17
CA GLN A 479 5.30 18.56 -15.75
C GLN A 479 6.08 17.28 -15.43
N ARG A 480 6.03 16.29 -16.30
CA ARG A 480 6.81 15.07 -16.15
C ARG A 480 8.31 15.30 -16.33
N ASN A 481 8.73 16.10 -17.30
CA ASN A 481 10.13 16.47 -17.45
C ASN A 481 10.65 17.20 -16.21
N LEU A 482 9.84 18.04 -15.58
CA LEU A 482 10.13 18.64 -14.29
C LEU A 482 10.32 17.57 -13.21
N MET A 483 9.47 16.56 -13.16
CA MET A 483 9.61 15.43 -12.22
C MET A 483 10.86 14.61 -12.48
N GLN A 484 11.15 14.28 -13.77
CA GLN A 484 12.37 13.54 -14.13
C GLN A 484 13.63 14.34 -13.82
N ASN A 485 13.62 15.65 -14.05
CA ASN A 485 14.71 16.54 -13.70
C ASN A 485 14.88 16.66 -12.19
N TYR A 486 13.77 16.67 -11.43
CA TYR A 486 13.80 16.64 -9.97
C TYR A 486 14.40 15.33 -9.47
N PHE A 487 13.95 14.18 -9.98
CA PHE A 487 14.54 12.88 -9.63
C PHE A 487 16.04 12.83 -9.95
N LYS A 488 16.45 13.45 -11.04
CA LYS A 488 17.85 13.56 -11.41
C LYS A 488 18.61 14.46 -10.44
N SER A 489 18.09 15.65 -10.12
CA SER A 489 18.64 16.60 -9.15
C SER A 489 18.70 16.02 -7.74
N TYR A 490 17.62 15.36 -7.28
CA TYR A 490 17.57 14.67 -6.00
C TYR A 490 18.62 13.57 -5.89
N LYS A 491 18.80 12.80 -6.98
CA LYS A 491 19.83 11.77 -7.09
C LYS A 491 21.23 12.35 -7.00
N ASP A 492 21.49 13.47 -7.66
CA ASP A 492 22.80 14.13 -7.66
C ASP A 492 23.10 14.67 -6.26
N THR A 493 22.14 15.32 -5.59
CA THR A 493 22.24 15.79 -4.21
C THR A 493 22.45 14.65 -3.21
N PHE A 494 21.74 13.52 -3.39
CA PHE A 494 21.88 12.35 -2.52
C PHE A 494 23.22 11.65 -2.69
N ASN A 495 23.74 11.57 -3.91
CA ASN A 495 25.07 11.01 -4.17
C ASN A 495 26.20 11.90 -3.61
N ASP A 496 26.04 13.23 -3.64
CA ASP A 496 26.99 14.15 -3.05
C ASP A 496 26.98 14.11 -1.52
N ASN A 497 25.82 14.00 -0.88
CA ASN A 497 25.71 13.85 0.57
C ASN A 497 26.29 12.52 1.07
N ASN A 498 26.16 11.42 0.31
CA ASN A 498 26.78 10.14 0.66
C ASN A 498 28.30 10.11 0.45
N ARG A 499 28.88 11.04 -0.31
CA ARG A 499 30.33 11.23 -0.40
C ARG A 499 30.92 11.95 0.84
N CYS A 500 30.08 12.69 1.59
CA CYS A 500 30.53 13.44 2.79
C CYS A 500 30.46 12.66 4.09
N THR A 501 29.87 11.48 4.16
CA THR A 501 29.82 10.66 5.39
C THR A 501 30.66 9.39 5.26
N SER A 502 31.96 9.54 5.03
CA SER A 502 32.91 8.51 5.45
C SER A 502 33.02 8.58 6.99
N TYR A 503 32.19 7.81 7.67
CA TYR A 503 32.44 7.54 9.08
C TYR A 503 33.74 6.76 9.20
N LYS A 504 34.77 7.47 9.64
CA LYS A 504 35.95 6.88 10.25
C LYS A 504 35.56 6.46 11.67
N THR A 505 35.80 5.17 11.94
CA THR A 505 35.81 4.46 13.22
C THR A 505 34.54 4.46 14.02
#